data_9283b2001c7b341375683fae303a0087
#
_entry.id   9283b2001c7b341375683fae303a0087
#
_cell.length_a   1.000
_cell.length_b   1.000
_cell.length_c   1.000
_cell.angle_alpha   90.00
_cell.angle_beta   90.00
_cell.angle_gamma   90.00
#
_symmetry.space_group_name_H-M   'P 1'
#
loop_
_entity.id
_entity.type
_entity.pdbx_description
1 polymer ?
#
loop_
_entity_poly.entity_id
_entity_poly.type
_entity_poly.pdbx_seq_one_letter_code
_entity_poly.pdbx_strand_id
1 'polypeptide(L)'
;MTKSELINVISAKTDLSHSDVRAVVDCMLDTITAKMVIGEDVTISGFGRFEVRSREAKNYTNPKTGEKQVLASTVTPGFKCSGNLKKTVKEGHGK
;
A
#
# COMPACT_ATOMS: atom_id res chain seq x y z
N MET A 1 -2.18 15.04 -5.90
CA MET A 1 -3.62 14.72 -5.70
C MET A 1 -3.84 14.11 -4.33
N THR A 2 -4.83 14.60 -3.62
CA THR A 2 -5.21 14.09 -2.30
C THR A 2 -6.36 13.09 -2.42
N LYS A 3 -6.68 12.42 -1.31
CA LYS A 3 -7.85 11.53 -1.22
C LYS A 3 -9.14 12.28 -1.55
N SER A 4 -9.30 13.51 -1.05
CA SER A 4 -10.46 14.33 -1.32
C SER A 4 -10.59 14.70 -2.80
N GLU A 5 -9.50 15.05 -3.44
CA GLU A 5 -9.46 15.33 -4.88
C GLU A 5 -9.76 14.09 -5.70
N LEU A 6 -9.25 12.94 -5.28
CA LEU A 6 -9.53 11.66 -5.93
C LEU A 6 -11.01 11.31 -5.87
N ILE A 7 -11.64 11.53 -4.72
CA ILE A 7 -13.09 11.33 -4.54
C ILE A 7 -13.89 12.25 -5.47
N ASN A 8 -13.47 13.51 -5.59
CA ASN A 8 -14.13 14.47 -6.49
C ASN A 8 -14.07 14.00 -7.94
N VAL A 9 -12.89 13.54 -8.38
CA VAL A 9 -12.70 13.04 -9.76
C VAL A 9 -13.57 11.81 -10.01
N ILE A 10 -13.57 10.87 -9.08
CA ILE A 10 -14.36 9.63 -9.21
C ILE A 10 -15.87 9.95 -9.25
N SER A 11 -16.32 10.83 -8.37
CA SER A 11 -17.72 11.27 -8.35
C SER A 11 -18.15 11.85 -9.71
N ALA A 12 -17.30 12.70 -10.28
CA ALA A 12 -17.58 13.32 -11.59
C ALA A 12 -17.62 12.25 -12.72
N LYS A 13 -16.77 11.25 -12.67
CA LYS A 13 -16.67 10.21 -13.70
C LYS A 13 -17.77 9.16 -13.62
N THR A 14 -18.32 8.93 -12.45
CA THR A 14 -19.27 7.83 -12.21
C THR A 14 -20.70 8.30 -12.01
N ASP A 15 -20.91 9.60 -11.91
CA ASP A 15 -22.20 10.20 -11.55
C ASP A 15 -22.73 9.76 -10.18
N LEU A 16 -21.86 9.22 -9.34
CA LEU A 16 -22.19 8.90 -7.96
C LEU A 16 -21.96 10.11 -7.07
N SER A 17 -22.71 10.19 -5.97
CA SER A 17 -22.55 11.28 -5.01
C SER A 17 -21.17 11.20 -4.33
N HIS A 18 -20.67 12.34 -3.85
CA HIS A 18 -19.43 12.38 -3.07
C HIS A 18 -19.52 11.47 -1.83
N SER A 19 -20.70 11.44 -1.20
CA SER A 19 -20.94 10.60 -0.03
C SER A 19 -20.79 9.12 -0.35
N ASP A 20 -21.36 8.67 -1.46
CA ASP A 20 -21.28 7.27 -1.89
C ASP A 20 -19.85 6.88 -2.28
N VAL A 21 -19.18 7.74 -3.04
CA VAL A 21 -17.79 7.51 -3.45
C VAL A 21 -16.87 7.44 -2.23
N ARG A 22 -17.05 8.35 -1.28
CA ARG A 22 -16.26 8.36 -0.04
C ARG A 22 -16.46 7.06 0.72
N ALA A 23 -17.70 6.59 0.85
CA ALA A 23 -17.98 5.34 1.55
C ALA A 23 -17.27 4.16 0.89
N VAL A 24 -17.27 4.08 -0.44
CA VAL A 24 -16.60 3.01 -1.18
C VAL A 24 -15.09 3.10 -1.03
N VAL A 25 -14.52 4.28 -1.20
CA VAL A 25 -13.06 4.49 -1.08
C VAL A 25 -12.58 4.18 0.34
N ASP A 26 -13.27 4.66 1.35
CA ASP A 26 -12.91 4.39 2.75
C ASP A 26 -13.01 2.91 3.06
N CYS A 27 -14.06 2.25 2.60
CA CYS A 27 -14.25 0.81 2.80
C CYS A 27 -13.13 0.02 2.11
N MET A 28 -12.74 0.40 0.91
CA MET A 28 -11.65 -0.24 0.18
C MET A 28 -10.33 -0.13 0.95
N LEU A 29 -9.99 1.07 1.40
CA LEU A 29 -8.74 1.30 2.14
C LEU A 29 -8.74 0.57 3.48
N ASP A 30 -9.84 0.60 4.20
CA ASP A 30 -9.98 -0.09 5.49
C ASP A 30 -9.90 -1.61 5.31
N THR A 31 -10.50 -2.14 4.26
CA THR A 31 -10.47 -3.58 3.96
C THR A 31 -9.06 -4.04 3.62
N ILE A 32 -8.34 -3.27 2.79
CA ILE A 32 -6.94 -3.57 2.44
C ILE A 32 -6.10 -3.56 3.71
N THR A 33 -6.26 -2.55 4.55
CA THR A 33 -5.53 -2.43 5.82
C THR A 33 -5.81 -3.61 6.73
N ALA A 34 -7.07 -3.99 6.89
CA ALA A 34 -7.48 -5.10 7.75
C ALA A 34 -6.88 -6.43 7.30
N LYS A 35 -6.82 -6.68 5.99
CA LYS A 35 -6.20 -7.88 5.44
C LYS A 35 -4.70 -7.91 5.69
N MET A 36 -4.04 -6.78 5.54
CA MET A 36 -2.61 -6.67 5.81
C MET A 36 -2.28 -6.88 7.29
N VAL A 37 -3.16 -6.44 8.18
CA VAL A 37 -3.00 -6.65 9.64
C VAL A 37 -2.93 -8.14 9.97
N ILE A 38 -3.72 -8.98 9.30
CA ILE A 38 -3.71 -10.44 9.52
C ILE A 38 -2.68 -11.17 8.64
N GLY A 39 -1.82 -10.44 7.94
CA GLY A 39 -0.73 -11.00 7.15
C GLY A 39 -1.10 -11.45 5.75
N GLU A 40 -2.26 -11.05 5.23
CA GLU A 40 -2.66 -11.36 3.87
C GLU A 40 -2.25 -10.25 2.91
N ASP A 41 -1.71 -10.64 1.75
CA ASP A 41 -1.46 -9.73 0.64
C ASP A 41 -2.78 -9.46 -0.09
N VAL A 42 -2.92 -8.25 -0.62
CA VAL A 42 -4.09 -7.88 -1.43
C VAL A 42 -3.63 -7.58 -2.85
N THR A 43 -4.04 -8.40 -3.80
CA THR A 43 -3.68 -8.24 -5.21
C THR A 43 -4.83 -7.62 -5.97
N ILE A 44 -4.55 -6.51 -6.67
CA ILE A 44 -5.49 -5.85 -7.57
C ILE A 44 -4.98 -6.06 -8.99
N SER A 45 -5.68 -6.90 -9.75
CA SER A 45 -5.31 -7.27 -11.11
C SER A 45 -5.05 -6.04 -11.98
N GLY A 46 -3.92 -6.03 -12.66
CA GLY A 46 -3.56 -4.93 -13.56
C GLY A 46 -3.10 -3.66 -12.86
N PHE A 47 -3.13 -3.62 -11.54
CA PHE A 47 -2.73 -2.44 -10.78
C PHE A 47 -1.49 -2.71 -9.91
N GLY A 48 -1.61 -3.64 -8.96
CA GLY A 48 -0.49 -3.98 -8.09
C GLY A 48 -0.89 -4.85 -6.93
N ARG A 49 0.06 -5.05 -6.04
CA ARG A 49 -0.12 -5.88 -4.85
C ARG A 49 0.29 -5.10 -3.61
N PHE A 50 -0.58 -5.09 -2.62
CA PHE A 50 -0.25 -4.61 -1.29
C PHE A 50 0.31 -5.80 -0.51
N GLU A 51 1.59 -5.74 -0.17
CA GLU A 51 2.33 -6.83 0.46
C GLU A 51 2.61 -6.54 1.92
N VAL A 52 2.57 -7.59 2.72
CA VAL A 52 3.05 -7.52 4.09
C VAL A 52 4.47 -8.06 4.07
N ARG A 53 5.44 -7.20 4.42
CA ARG A 53 6.85 -7.57 4.48
C ARG A 53 7.22 -7.75 5.94
N SER A 54 7.74 -8.92 6.27
CA SER A 54 8.23 -9.20 7.61
C SER A 54 9.74 -9.30 7.61
N ARG A 55 10.35 -8.79 8.66
CA ARG A 55 11.77 -8.96 8.91
C ARG A 55 11.91 -9.80 10.16
N GLU A 56 12.72 -10.87 10.06
CA GLU A 56 13.00 -11.74 11.19
C GLU A 56 13.83 -11.00 12.24
N ALA A 57 13.72 -11.44 13.48
CA ALA A 57 14.57 -10.96 14.55
C ALA A 57 16.04 -11.23 14.21
N LYS A 58 16.89 -10.24 14.37
CA LYS A 58 18.32 -10.36 14.10
C LYS A 58 19.13 -10.03 15.34
N ASN A 59 20.21 -10.77 15.52
CA ASN A 59 21.21 -10.44 16.54
C ASN A 59 22.05 -9.27 16.02
N TYR A 60 22.14 -8.24 16.80
CA TYR A 60 22.92 -7.06 16.47
C TYR A 60 23.95 -6.82 17.58
N THR A 61 25.20 -6.62 17.18
CA THR A 61 26.27 -6.25 18.10
C THR A 61 26.60 -4.77 17.92
N ASN A 62 26.47 -4.01 19.00
CA ASN A 62 26.79 -2.59 18.95
C ASN A 62 28.32 -2.44 18.83
N PRO A 63 28.84 -1.82 17.76
CA PRO A 63 30.29 -1.72 17.56
C PRO A 63 30.98 -0.77 18.58
N LYS A 64 30.21 0.10 19.25
CA LYS A 64 30.76 1.03 20.24
C LYS A 64 30.87 0.41 21.62
N THR A 65 29.91 -0.42 22.01
CA THR A 65 29.83 -0.99 23.37
C THR A 65 30.11 -2.47 23.41
N GLY A 66 30.07 -3.15 22.27
CA GLY A 66 30.20 -4.60 22.20
C GLY A 66 28.98 -5.36 22.71
N GLU A 67 27.91 -4.67 23.09
CA GLU A 67 26.69 -5.31 23.57
C GLU A 67 25.93 -5.97 22.46
N LYS A 68 25.43 -7.16 22.74
CA LYS A 68 24.56 -7.89 21.81
C LYS A 68 23.11 -7.48 22.05
N GLN A 69 22.46 -7.04 20.99
CA GLN A 69 21.05 -6.72 21.01
C GLN A 69 20.29 -7.60 20.02
N VAL A 70 19.07 -7.95 20.38
CA VAL A 70 18.17 -8.68 19.48
C VAL A 70 17.16 -7.66 18.94
N LEU A 71 17.21 -7.46 17.61
CA LEU A 71 16.21 -6.64 16.94
C LEU A 71 14.94 -7.45 16.78
N ALA A 72 13.84 -6.97 17.34
CA ALA A 72 12.54 -7.61 17.25
C ALA A 72 12.12 -7.76 15.78
N SER A 73 11.36 -8.81 15.48
CA SER A 73 10.74 -8.94 14.17
C SER A 73 9.76 -7.79 13.94
N THR A 74 9.76 -7.26 12.73
CA THR A 74 8.89 -6.15 12.35
C THR A 74 8.09 -6.50 11.12
N VAL A 75 6.89 -5.92 11.00
CA VAL A 75 6.02 -6.08 9.85
C VAL A 75 5.81 -4.72 9.23
N THR A 76 6.01 -4.61 7.93
CA THR A 76 5.92 -3.35 7.20
C THR A 76 5.04 -3.54 5.98
N PRO A 77 4.08 -2.63 5.73
CA PRO A 77 3.32 -2.67 4.48
C PRO A 77 4.20 -2.22 3.31
N GLY A 78 3.98 -2.82 2.16
CA GLY A 78 4.64 -2.44 0.93
C GLY A 78 3.68 -2.51 -0.24
N PHE A 79 3.99 -1.79 -1.30
CA PHE A 79 3.22 -1.82 -2.54
C PHE A 79 4.14 -2.17 -3.70
N LYS A 80 3.73 -3.19 -4.47
CA LYS A 80 4.44 -3.60 -5.67
C LYS A 80 3.53 -3.37 -6.88
N CYS A 81 3.91 -2.45 -7.77
CA CYS A 81 3.09 -2.19 -8.96
C CYS A 81 3.15 -3.36 -9.94
N SER A 82 2.02 -3.56 -10.65
CA SER A 82 1.96 -4.53 -11.73
C SER A 82 2.80 -4.04 -12.91
N GLY A 83 3.19 -4.99 -13.78
CA GLY A 83 3.88 -4.65 -15.02
C GLY A 83 3.07 -3.71 -15.91
N ASN A 84 1.76 -3.92 -15.96
CA ASN A 84 0.84 -3.07 -16.74
C ASN A 84 0.81 -1.64 -16.21
N LEU A 85 0.70 -1.45 -14.91
CA LEU A 85 0.70 -0.10 -14.31
C LEU A 85 2.03 0.60 -14.58
N LYS A 86 3.12 -0.09 -14.36
CA LYS A 86 4.47 0.43 -14.57
C LYS A 86 4.67 0.86 -16.01
N LYS A 87 4.26 0.04 -16.97
CA LYS A 87 4.34 0.31 -18.39
C LYS A 87 3.49 1.50 -18.79
N THR A 88 2.24 1.55 -18.32
CA THR A 88 1.30 2.63 -18.63
C THR A 88 1.81 3.97 -18.15
N VAL A 89 2.32 4.03 -16.93
CA VAL A 89 2.88 5.26 -16.35
C VAL A 89 4.12 5.71 -17.13
N LYS A 90 5.01 4.77 -17.45
CA LYS A 90 6.23 5.07 -18.19
C LYS A 90 5.93 5.60 -19.59
N GLU A 91 5.04 4.96 -20.33
CA GLU A 91 4.66 5.36 -21.69
C GLU A 91 3.90 6.69 -21.70
N GLY A 92 2.97 6.87 -20.77
CA GLY A 92 2.20 8.11 -20.63
C GLY A 92 3.07 9.30 -20.24
N HIS A 93 4.07 9.07 -19.40
CA HIS A 93 4.97 10.12 -18.93
C HIS A 93 5.92 10.62 -20.01
N GLY A 94 6.26 9.77 -20.97
CA GLY A 94 7.15 10.11 -22.07
C GLY A 94 6.51 10.93 -23.19
N LYS A 95 5.23 11.23 -23.07
CA LYS A 95 4.49 12.06 -24.03
C LYS A 95 4.35 13.47 -23.48
#